data_7c266cbd1a4c5652151904e4c0a7884b
#
_entry.id   7c266cbd1a4c5652151904e4c0a7884b
#
_cell.length_a   1.000
_cell.length_b   1.000
_cell.length_c   1.000
_cell.angle_alpha   90.00
_cell.angle_beta   90.00
_cell.angle_gamma   90.00
#
_symmetry.space_group_name_H-M   'P 1'
#
loop_
_entity.id
_entity.type
_entity.pdbx_description
1 polymer ?
#
loop_
_entity_poly.entity_id
_entity_poly.type
_entity_poly.pdbx_seq_one_letter_code
_entity_poly.pdbx_strand_id
1 'polypeptide(L)'
;MKRAHVIGAGLSGLSSALQLLDRGYQISLYEAAGEAGGRCRSFHDVALDCLIDNGNHLLLSGNTSAMAFLDRVDARSELVGPPEARLNFVDLRDGARWTFRPNRGKVPWWVFSPKRRVAGTTPGDYWPARKLLSAEPGDLFSDLLPTSGVLYERFWEPMVVGALNIAPPRAAAVLLKPVLLETFANGAEACRPLIAKEGLGLTFVTPALKVLDEAGAEISYATRLKGFEFLDNKISSLSFGSDSVSVAPNDVVVLAVPQWVACTVLPDYSGPEEAEPIVNAHFRLPEPLEGHEADPVLGVIGGMAQWIFTRGDVVSVTISAAGKEAELGGQAIAAEVWRDVAAALDLGTMALPKWRIIKERRATFVQTPEEVNRRPPAKTQFSNLALAGDWTDTKLPATIEGSIRSGEMAARVLAAA
;
A
#
# COMPACT_ATOMS: atom_id res chain seq x y z
N MET A 1 24.76 12.27 22.20
CA MET A 1 23.71 12.55 21.21
C MET A 1 22.50 11.67 21.50
N LYS A 2 21.29 12.06 21.16
CA LYS A 2 20.10 11.19 21.27
C LYS A 2 20.10 10.20 20.12
N ARG A 3 19.81 8.94 20.40
CA ARG A 3 19.74 7.87 19.38
C ARG A 3 18.30 7.39 19.21
N ALA A 4 17.93 7.07 17.98
CA ALA A 4 16.68 6.42 17.67
C ALA A 4 16.96 5.02 17.16
N HIS A 5 16.46 4.03 17.87
CA HIS A 5 16.49 2.63 17.49
C HIS A 5 15.22 2.30 16.72
N VAL A 6 15.33 2.04 15.43
CA VAL A 6 14.21 1.71 14.57
C VAL A 6 14.23 0.23 14.21
N ILE A 7 13.19 -0.50 14.58
CA ILE A 7 13.08 -1.95 14.38
C ILE A 7 12.16 -2.22 13.18
N GLY A 8 12.74 -2.69 12.08
CA GLY A 8 12.06 -2.92 10.81
C GLY A 8 12.37 -1.84 9.78
N ALA A 9 12.89 -2.26 8.62
CA ALA A 9 13.24 -1.39 7.49
C ALA A 9 12.19 -1.41 6.37
N GLY A 10 10.90 -1.60 6.71
CA GLY A 10 9.78 -1.33 5.83
C GLY A 10 9.50 0.17 5.73
N LEU A 11 8.52 0.59 4.90
CA LEU A 11 8.25 2.02 4.67
C LEU A 11 7.90 2.80 5.94
N SER A 12 7.21 2.19 6.90
CA SER A 12 6.92 2.82 8.19
C SER A 12 8.20 3.07 9.02
N GLY A 13 9.11 2.11 9.03
CA GLY A 13 10.41 2.26 9.70
C GLY A 13 11.30 3.28 9.00
N LEU A 14 11.43 3.23 7.68
CA LEU A 14 12.19 4.21 6.90
C LEU A 14 11.63 5.63 7.07
N SER A 15 10.30 5.78 7.05
CA SER A 15 9.64 7.07 7.29
C SER A 15 9.94 7.60 8.70
N SER A 16 9.84 6.76 9.74
CA SER A 16 10.16 7.20 11.10
C SER A 16 11.64 7.52 11.27
N ALA A 17 12.54 6.74 10.65
CA ALA A 17 13.98 7.00 10.69
C ALA A 17 14.34 8.37 10.08
N LEU A 18 13.82 8.67 8.87
CA LEU A 18 14.03 9.97 8.23
C LEU A 18 13.47 11.12 9.07
N GLN A 19 12.26 10.96 9.61
CA GLN A 19 11.64 11.98 10.46
C GLN A 19 12.38 12.22 11.76
N LEU A 20 12.99 11.19 12.38
CA LEU A 20 13.82 11.33 13.58
C LEU A 20 15.20 11.87 13.25
N LEU A 21 15.78 11.51 12.10
CA LEU A 21 17.01 12.11 11.59
C LEU A 21 16.86 13.63 11.44
N ASP A 22 15.75 14.10 10.84
CA ASP A 22 15.47 15.53 10.67
C ASP A 22 15.30 16.27 12.01
N ARG A 23 15.07 15.55 13.11
CA ARG A 23 15.01 16.06 14.49
C ARG A 23 16.32 15.91 15.27
N GLY A 24 17.41 15.55 14.58
CA GLY A 24 18.76 15.48 15.13
C GLY A 24 19.08 14.21 15.93
N TYR A 25 18.32 13.12 15.74
CA TYR A 25 18.67 11.81 16.30
C TYR A 25 19.72 11.12 15.43
N GLN A 26 20.65 10.41 16.05
CA GLN A 26 21.42 9.36 15.38
C GLN A 26 20.50 8.16 15.15
N ILE A 27 20.58 7.54 13.98
CA ILE A 27 19.71 6.42 13.63
C ILE A 27 20.46 5.10 13.69
N SER A 28 19.89 4.13 14.42
CA SER A 28 20.24 2.71 14.33
C SER A 28 19.02 1.95 13.83
N LEU A 29 19.12 1.40 12.63
CA LEU A 29 18.04 0.69 11.94
C LEU A 29 18.33 -0.81 11.93
N TYR A 30 17.39 -1.62 12.38
CA TYR A 30 17.52 -3.08 12.47
C TYR A 30 16.49 -3.77 11.61
N GLU A 31 16.94 -4.62 10.69
CA GLU A 31 16.05 -5.39 9.79
C GLU A 31 16.29 -6.89 9.98
N ALA A 32 15.19 -7.62 10.14
CA ALA A 32 15.23 -9.07 10.35
C ALA A 32 15.59 -9.88 9.10
N ALA A 33 15.31 -9.31 7.91
CA ALA A 33 15.67 -9.90 6.62
C ALA A 33 17.08 -9.46 6.18
N GLY A 34 17.57 -10.08 5.10
CA GLY A 34 18.85 -9.70 4.48
C GLY A 34 18.79 -8.40 3.66
N GLU A 35 17.61 -7.83 3.50
CA GLU A 35 17.37 -6.61 2.73
C GLU A 35 16.20 -5.80 3.30
N ALA A 36 16.20 -4.48 3.06
CA ALA A 36 15.14 -3.58 3.47
C ALA A 36 13.94 -3.59 2.50
N GLY A 37 12.87 -2.88 2.88
CA GLY A 37 11.69 -2.61 2.06
C GLY A 37 10.44 -3.37 2.49
N GLY A 38 10.58 -4.48 3.20
CA GLY A 38 9.44 -5.27 3.64
C GLY A 38 8.53 -5.67 2.45
N ARG A 39 7.26 -5.25 2.46
CA ARG A 39 6.30 -5.52 1.37
C ARG A 39 6.55 -4.68 0.10
N CYS A 40 7.30 -3.57 0.20
CA CYS A 40 7.67 -2.70 -0.92
C CYS A 40 9.04 -3.04 -1.55
N ARG A 41 9.56 -4.25 -1.32
CA ARG A 41 10.82 -4.66 -1.94
C ARG A 41 10.65 -4.99 -3.41
N SER A 42 11.68 -4.72 -4.20
CA SER A 42 11.85 -5.22 -5.56
C SER A 42 13.04 -6.19 -5.57
N PHE A 43 12.99 -7.21 -6.41
CA PHE A 43 14.05 -8.18 -6.52
C PHE A 43 14.17 -8.72 -7.95
N HIS A 44 15.36 -9.18 -8.33
CA HIS A 44 15.57 -9.83 -9.61
C HIS A 44 15.02 -11.27 -9.56
N ASP A 45 14.01 -11.56 -10.38
CA ASP A 45 13.48 -12.92 -10.52
C ASP A 45 14.24 -13.69 -11.61
N VAL A 46 14.83 -14.81 -11.21
CA VAL A 46 15.67 -15.65 -12.12
C VAL A 46 14.86 -16.27 -13.26
N ALA A 47 13.60 -16.63 -13.02
CA ALA A 47 12.76 -17.27 -14.04
C ALA A 47 12.32 -16.29 -15.13
N LEU A 48 12.01 -15.06 -14.72
CA LEU A 48 11.66 -13.96 -15.62
C LEU A 48 12.90 -13.25 -16.17
N ASP A 49 14.04 -13.37 -15.49
CA ASP A 49 15.28 -12.65 -15.80
C ASP A 49 15.07 -11.13 -15.88
N CYS A 50 14.31 -10.59 -14.91
CA CYS A 50 14.06 -9.16 -14.77
C CYS A 50 13.75 -8.77 -13.34
N LEU A 51 13.77 -7.46 -13.06
CA LEU A 51 13.33 -6.90 -11.78
C LEU A 51 11.80 -6.92 -11.69
N ILE A 52 11.29 -7.44 -10.57
CA ILE A 52 9.86 -7.40 -10.22
C ILE A 52 9.66 -6.92 -8.79
N ASP A 53 8.46 -6.44 -8.51
CA ASP A 53 8.04 -6.07 -7.17
C ASP A 53 7.39 -7.25 -6.43
N ASN A 54 7.51 -7.28 -5.11
CA ASN A 54 6.76 -8.23 -4.29
C ASN A 54 5.23 -8.06 -4.47
N GLY A 55 4.79 -6.85 -4.78
CA GLY A 55 3.42 -6.49 -5.12
C GLY A 55 3.37 -5.19 -5.87
N ASN A 56 2.37 -5.03 -6.76
CA ASN A 56 2.21 -3.79 -7.50
C ASN A 56 1.38 -2.80 -6.68
N HIS A 57 1.71 -1.52 -6.75
CA HIS A 57 0.99 -0.47 -6.06
C HIS A 57 0.65 0.68 -7.00
N LEU A 58 -0.62 1.09 -6.95
CA LEU A 58 -1.11 2.30 -7.53
C LEU A 58 -1.14 3.38 -6.45
N LEU A 59 -0.44 4.48 -6.69
CA LEU A 59 -0.55 5.69 -5.88
C LEU A 59 -1.46 6.70 -6.59
N LEU A 60 -2.08 7.56 -5.79
CA LEU A 60 -2.72 8.76 -6.31
C LEU A 60 -1.91 9.98 -5.90
N SER A 61 -1.90 11.01 -6.75
CA SER A 61 -1.18 12.25 -6.45
C SER A 61 -1.63 12.95 -5.15
N GLY A 62 -2.78 12.57 -4.60
CA GLY A 62 -3.30 13.00 -3.31
C GLY A 62 -2.75 12.22 -2.11
N ASN A 63 -1.90 11.21 -2.31
CA ASN A 63 -1.22 10.51 -1.23
C ASN A 63 -0.10 11.38 -0.66
N THR A 64 -0.44 12.32 0.21
CA THR A 64 0.42 13.44 0.62
C THR A 64 1.64 13.01 1.41
N SER A 65 1.54 12.00 2.29
CA SER A 65 2.69 11.48 3.05
C SER A 65 3.65 10.72 2.13
N ALA A 66 3.13 9.93 1.19
CA ALA A 66 3.97 9.23 0.21
C ALA A 66 4.70 10.23 -0.70
N MET A 67 3.99 11.26 -1.15
CA MET A 67 4.59 12.31 -1.98
C MET A 67 5.66 13.11 -1.21
N ALA A 68 5.41 13.50 0.04
CA ALA A 68 6.39 14.20 0.88
C ALA A 68 7.60 13.31 1.20
N PHE A 69 7.40 12.02 1.42
CA PHE A 69 8.50 11.07 1.60
C PHE A 69 9.41 11.03 0.36
N LEU A 70 8.81 10.91 -0.84
CA LEU A 70 9.58 10.89 -2.09
C LEU A 70 10.30 12.21 -2.36
N ASP A 71 9.70 13.35 -2.04
CA ASP A 71 10.37 14.66 -2.11
C ASP A 71 11.56 14.71 -1.16
N ARG A 72 11.42 14.19 0.07
CA ARG A 72 12.48 14.16 1.07
C ARG A 72 13.71 13.34 0.65
N VAL A 73 13.49 12.29 -0.16
CA VAL A 73 14.57 11.40 -0.64
C VAL A 73 14.94 11.64 -2.11
N ASP A 74 14.45 12.74 -2.70
CA ASP A 74 14.69 13.16 -4.10
C ASP A 74 14.32 12.07 -5.13
N ALA A 75 13.20 11.37 -4.91
CA ALA A 75 12.74 10.28 -5.75
C ALA A 75 11.34 10.48 -6.37
N ARG A 76 10.78 11.71 -6.30
CA ARG A 76 9.48 12.02 -6.90
C ARG A 76 9.43 11.77 -8.40
N SER A 77 10.52 12.00 -9.10
CA SER A 77 10.67 11.79 -10.55
C SER A 77 10.63 10.32 -10.96
N GLU A 78 10.81 9.39 -10.00
CA GLU A 78 10.73 7.95 -10.23
C GLU A 78 9.27 7.45 -10.30
N LEU A 79 8.29 8.32 -10.13
CA LEU A 79 6.88 8.01 -10.37
C LEU A 79 6.48 8.41 -11.79
N VAL A 80 5.79 7.49 -12.48
CA VAL A 80 5.22 7.71 -13.81
C VAL A 80 3.71 7.48 -13.82
N GLY A 81 3.04 8.12 -14.77
CA GLY A 81 1.60 8.01 -14.97
C GLY A 81 1.10 9.10 -15.91
N PRO A 82 -0.18 9.06 -16.28
CA PRO A 82 -0.74 10.01 -17.24
C PRO A 82 -0.58 11.46 -16.76
N PRO A 83 -0.42 12.43 -17.70
CA PRO A 83 -0.25 13.84 -17.34
C PRO A 83 -1.50 14.43 -16.68
N GLU A 84 -2.67 13.85 -16.94
CA GLU A 84 -3.95 14.22 -16.33
C GLU A 84 -4.53 13.06 -15.51
N ALA A 85 -5.40 13.39 -14.55
CA ALA A 85 -6.12 12.36 -13.79
C ALA A 85 -7.08 11.60 -14.70
N ARG A 86 -6.71 10.37 -15.02
CA ARG A 86 -7.52 9.42 -15.78
C ARG A 86 -7.19 8.00 -15.38
N LEU A 87 -8.22 7.17 -15.26
CA LEU A 87 -8.10 5.74 -15.03
C LEU A 87 -8.89 5.01 -16.11
N ASN A 88 -8.21 4.13 -16.82
CA ASN A 88 -8.79 3.32 -17.86
C ASN A 88 -9.32 2.00 -17.29
N PHE A 89 -10.46 1.55 -17.80
CA PHE A 89 -11.11 0.32 -17.38
C PHE A 89 -11.58 -0.48 -18.59
N VAL A 90 -11.64 -1.78 -18.42
CA VAL A 90 -12.28 -2.72 -19.33
C VAL A 90 -13.16 -3.70 -18.55
N ASP A 91 -14.36 -3.96 -19.04
CA ASP A 91 -15.25 -5.02 -18.55
C ASP A 91 -15.17 -6.21 -19.51
N LEU A 92 -14.58 -7.31 -19.05
CA LEU A 92 -14.38 -8.50 -19.89
C LEU A 92 -15.70 -9.25 -20.20
N ARG A 93 -16.78 -8.94 -19.48
CA ARG A 93 -18.10 -9.59 -19.69
C ARG A 93 -18.78 -9.12 -20.97
N ASP A 94 -18.62 -7.84 -21.30
CA ASP A 94 -19.26 -7.21 -22.46
C ASP A 94 -18.29 -6.46 -23.39
N GLY A 95 -16.98 -6.45 -23.04
CA GLY A 95 -15.96 -5.75 -23.80
C GLY A 95 -16.01 -4.22 -23.68
N ALA A 96 -16.85 -3.68 -22.80
CA ALA A 96 -16.97 -2.24 -22.62
C ALA A 96 -15.67 -1.63 -22.07
N ARG A 97 -15.24 -0.54 -22.70
CA ARG A 97 -14.07 0.24 -22.27
C ARG A 97 -14.50 1.65 -21.93
N TRP A 98 -13.99 2.20 -20.83
CA TRP A 98 -14.20 3.60 -20.46
C TRP A 98 -13.01 4.17 -19.73
N THR A 99 -12.97 5.50 -19.66
CA THR A 99 -11.97 6.23 -18.90
C THR A 99 -12.69 7.09 -17.87
N PHE A 100 -12.43 6.85 -16.60
CA PHE A 100 -12.83 7.73 -15.51
C PHE A 100 -11.93 8.97 -15.48
N ARG A 101 -12.52 10.17 -15.55
CA ARG A 101 -11.78 11.45 -15.61
C ARG A 101 -12.40 12.49 -14.69
N PRO A 102 -11.95 12.58 -13.42
CA PRO A 102 -12.39 13.65 -12.54
C PRO A 102 -12.01 15.01 -13.11
N ASN A 103 -12.77 16.05 -12.78
CA ASN A 103 -12.46 17.42 -13.17
C ASN A 103 -11.53 18.09 -12.17
N ARG A 104 -10.90 19.19 -12.59
CA ARG A 104 -10.20 20.09 -11.68
C ARG A 104 -11.17 20.75 -10.71
N GLY A 105 -10.67 21.01 -9.49
CA GLY A 105 -11.44 21.63 -8.41
C GLY A 105 -12.36 20.65 -7.66
N LYS A 106 -12.90 21.11 -6.54
CA LYS A 106 -13.57 20.28 -5.54
C LYS A 106 -15.01 19.89 -5.89
N VAL A 107 -15.68 20.64 -6.77
CA VAL A 107 -17.06 20.32 -7.17
C VAL A 107 -17.03 19.27 -8.27
N PRO A 108 -17.62 18.08 -8.06
CA PRO A 108 -17.50 16.95 -8.97
C PRO A 108 -18.48 17.06 -10.17
N TRP A 109 -18.39 18.14 -10.97
CA TRP A 109 -19.25 18.32 -12.12
C TRP A 109 -19.03 17.27 -13.23
N TRP A 110 -17.92 16.52 -13.17
CA TRP A 110 -17.64 15.42 -14.09
C TRP A 110 -18.75 14.36 -14.13
N VAL A 111 -19.52 14.20 -13.03
CA VAL A 111 -20.65 13.25 -12.96
C VAL A 111 -21.73 13.56 -13.98
N PHE A 112 -21.85 14.82 -14.42
CA PHE A 112 -22.82 15.23 -15.44
C PHE A 112 -22.33 14.98 -16.86
N SER A 113 -21.05 14.65 -17.07
CA SER A 113 -20.47 14.38 -18.40
C SER A 113 -20.41 12.87 -18.69
N PRO A 114 -21.17 12.34 -19.67
CA PRO A 114 -21.10 10.92 -20.05
C PRO A 114 -19.71 10.44 -20.47
N LYS A 115 -18.87 11.34 -20.98
CA LYS A 115 -17.48 11.04 -21.41
C LYS A 115 -16.48 11.00 -20.27
N ARG A 116 -16.86 11.39 -19.05
CA ARG A 116 -15.97 11.47 -17.88
C ARG A 116 -16.36 10.52 -16.76
N ARG A 117 -17.66 10.23 -16.62
CA ARG A 117 -18.18 9.32 -15.61
C ARG A 117 -18.06 7.87 -16.05
N VAL A 118 -18.33 6.96 -15.14
CA VAL A 118 -18.37 5.51 -15.40
C VAL A 118 -19.43 5.20 -16.46
N ALA A 119 -19.08 4.38 -17.42
CA ALA A 119 -19.97 4.00 -18.53
C ALA A 119 -21.23 3.29 -17.99
N GLY A 120 -22.40 3.68 -18.53
CA GLY A 120 -23.69 3.11 -18.13
C GLY A 120 -24.31 3.71 -16.88
N THR A 121 -23.70 4.77 -16.27
CA THR A 121 -24.22 5.43 -15.07
C THR A 121 -24.94 6.74 -15.38
N THR A 122 -25.72 7.22 -14.41
CA THR A 122 -26.38 8.53 -14.41
C THR A 122 -25.81 9.42 -13.28
N PRO A 123 -25.99 10.74 -13.31
CA PRO A 123 -25.57 11.59 -12.21
C PRO A 123 -26.20 11.23 -10.86
N GLY A 124 -27.42 10.70 -10.85
CA GLY A 124 -28.14 10.29 -9.65
C GLY A 124 -27.47 9.15 -8.90
N ASP A 125 -26.77 8.26 -9.62
CA ASP A 125 -26.12 7.09 -9.04
C ASP A 125 -24.97 7.48 -8.08
N TYR A 126 -24.37 8.66 -8.26
CA TYR A 126 -23.28 9.17 -7.43
C TYR A 126 -23.73 9.85 -6.13
N TRP A 127 -25.03 10.20 -6.02
CA TRP A 127 -25.53 10.92 -4.87
C TRP A 127 -25.39 10.18 -3.53
N PRO A 128 -25.57 8.86 -3.47
CA PRO A 128 -25.37 8.10 -2.22
C PRO A 128 -23.94 8.19 -1.65
N ALA A 129 -22.93 8.45 -2.48
CA ALA A 129 -21.52 8.53 -2.05
C ALA A 129 -21.26 9.51 -0.90
N ARG A 130 -22.10 10.56 -0.78
CA ARG A 130 -22.05 11.52 0.35
C ARG A 130 -22.19 10.87 1.73
N LYS A 131 -22.87 9.71 1.81
CA LYS A 131 -23.03 8.97 3.06
C LYS A 131 -21.69 8.48 3.62
N LEU A 132 -20.72 8.17 2.76
CA LEU A 132 -19.38 7.80 3.19
C LEU A 132 -18.65 8.93 3.94
N LEU A 133 -19.00 10.19 3.69
CA LEU A 133 -18.42 11.33 4.41
C LEU A 133 -18.89 11.40 5.88
N SER A 134 -20.02 10.78 6.19
CA SER A 134 -20.55 10.65 7.55
C SER A 134 -20.33 9.26 8.15
N ALA A 135 -19.52 8.41 7.51
CA ALA A 135 -19.22 7.09 8.03
C ALA A 135 -18.59 7.16 9.42
N GLU A 136 -19.08 6.32 10.33
CA GLU A 136 -18.62 6.19 11.71
C GLU A 136 -17.93 4.82 11.94
N PRO A 137 -17.16 4.70 13.04
CA PRO A 137 -16.62 3.41 13.44
C PRO A 137 -17.76 2.40 13.66
N GLY A 138 -17.68 1.27 12.97
CA GLY A 138 -18.73 0.24 13.00
C GLY A 138 -19.55 0.15 11.73
N ASP A 139 -19.60 1.19 10.90
CA ASP A 139 -20.35 1.15 9.64
C ASP A 139 -19.67 0.25 8.60
N LEU A 140 -20.46 -0.61 7.99
CA LEU A 140 -20.06 -1.35 6.80
C LEU A 140 -20.31 -0.52 5.53
N PHE A 141 -19.53 -0.76 4.48
CA PHE A 141 -19.77 -0.15 3.18
C PHE A 141 -21.19 -0.45 2.67
N SER A 142 -21.68 -1.68 2.87
CA SER A 142 -23.00 -2.13 2.46
C SER A 142 -24.16 -1.43 3.18
N ASP A 143 -23.92 -0.85 4.36
CA ASP A 143 -24.95 -0.11 5.11
C ASP A 143 -25.17 1.29 4.52
N LEU A 144 -24.16 1.84 3.88
CA LEU A 144 -24.17 3.21 3.37
C LEU A 144 -24.44 3.29 1.88
N LEU A 145 -23.96 2.31 1.11
CA LEU A 145 -24.02 2.31 -0.35
C LEU A 145 -24.61 1.01 -0.91
N PRO A 146 -25.32 1.08 -2.06
CA PRO A 146 -25.77 -0.12 -2.77
C PRO A 146 -24.61 -1.03 -3.14
N THR A 147 -24.79 -2.33 -2.99
CA THR A 147 -23.84 -3.38 -3.38
C THR A 147 -24.28 -4.12 -4.65
N SER A 148 -24.97 -3.41 -5.54
CA SER A 148 -25.40 -3.90 -6.85
C SER A 148 -25.60 -2.75 -7.81
N GLY A 149 -25.67 -3.08 -9.10
CA GLY A 149 -25.86 -2.11 -10.19
C GLY A 149 -24.54 -1.61 -10.79
N VAL A 150 -24.68 -0.92 -11.93
CA VAL A 150 -23.54 -0.56 -12.80
C VAL A 150 -22.45 0.24 -12.08
N LEU A 151 -22.83 1.25 -11.28
CA LEU A 151 -21.84 2.06 -10.56
C LEU A 151 -21.11 1.24 -9.48
N TYR A 152 -21.81 0.32 -8.81
CA TYR A 152 -21.18 -0.57 -7.86
C TYR A 152 -20.16 -1.48 -8.56
N GLU A 153 -20.58 -2.23 -9.57
CA GLU A 153 -19.75 -3.22 -10.27
C GLU A 153 -18.56 -2.60 -11.01
N ARG A 154 -18.73 -1.40 -11.59
CA ARG A 154 -17.73 -0.75 -12.45
C ARG A 154 -16.87 0.30 -11.73
N PHE A 155 -17.18 0.63 -10.48
CA PHE A 155 -16.44 1.64 -9.74
C PHE A 155 -16.23 1.30 -8.25
N TRP A 156 -17.32 1.11 -7.48
CA TRP A 156 -17.17 0.94 -6.04
C TRP A 156 -16.50 -0.37 -5.66
N GLU A 157 -16.90 -1.48 -6.27
CA GLU A 157 -16.30 -2.78 -5.99
C GLU A 157 -14.80 -2.80 -6.30
N PRO A 158 -14.32 -2.47 -7.51
CA PRO A 158 -12.89 -2.46 -7.79
C PRO A 158 -12.12 -1.44 -6.97
N MET A 159 -12.73 -0.29 -6.62
CA MET A 159 -12.09 0.71 -5.77
C MET A 159 -11.95 0.22 -4.32
N VAL A 160 -13.02 -0.31 -3.73
CA VAL A 160 -13.00 -0.81 -2.34
C VAL A 160 -12.07 -2.00 -2.22
N VAL A 161 -12.16 -2.97 -3.14
CA VAL A 161 -11.28 -4.13 -3.15
C VAL A 161 -9.82 -3.72 -3.34
N GLY A 162 -9.53 -2.80 -4.26
CA GLY A 162 -8.17 -2.32 -4.51
C GLY A 162 -7.57 -1.49 -3.36
N ALA A 163 -8.39 -0.67 -2.69
CA ALA A 163 -7.92 0.20 -1.61
C ALA A 163 -7.88 -0.48 -0.23
N LEU A 164 -8.85 -1.37 0.04
CA LEU A 164 -9.01 -2.00 1.35
C LEU A 164 -8.65 -3.49 1.38
N ASN A 165 -8.36 -4.08 0.24
CA ASN A 165 -8.06 -5.51 0.14
C ASN A 165 -9.10 -6.41 0.84
N ILE A 166 -10.39 -6.11 0.67
CA ILE A 166 -11.51 -6.84 1.27
C ILE A 166 -12.75 -6.71 0.39
N ALA A 167 -13.62 -7.71 0.40
CA ALA A 167 -14.91 -7.64 -0.29
C ALA A 167 -15.79 -6.51 0.31
N PRO A 168 -16.42 -5.65 -0.53
CA PRO A 168 -17.14 -4.46 -0.07
C PRO A 168 -18.21 -4.71 1.02
N PRO A 169 -18.98 -5.81 1.03
CA PRO A 169 -19.96 -6.05 2.10
C PRO A 169 -19.37 -6.18 3.50
N ARG A 170 -18.07 -6.49 3.61
CA ARG A 170 -17.34 -6.63 4.87
C ARG A 170 -16.48 -5.42 5.21
N ALA A 171 -16.32 -4.49 4.26
CA ALA A 171 -15.38 -3.38 4.36
C ALA A 171 -15.85 -2.31 5.36
N ALA A 172 -14.93 -1.86 6.22
CA ALA A 172 -15.16 -0.74 7.14
C ALA A 172 -15.29 0.58 6.35
N ALA A 173 -16.48 1.15 6.32
CA ALA A 173 -16.77 2.37 5.56
C ALA A 173 -15.94 3.57 6.02
N VAL A 174 -15.60 3.64 7.29
CA VAL A 174 -14.83 4.74 7.89
C VAL A 174 -13.46 4.93 7.23
N LEU A 175 -12.85 3.87 6.69
CA LEU A 175 -11.56 3.94 6.00
C LEU A 175 -11.65 4.57 4.60
N LEU A 176 -12.84 4.57 3.98
CA LEU A 176 -13.04 5.20 2.67
C LEU A 176 -13.18 6.72 2.77
N LYS A 177 -13.61 7.23 3.93
CA LYS A 177 -13.78 8.68 4.15
C LYS A 177 -12.50 9.48 3.88
N PRO A 178 -11.35 9.18 4.50
CA PRO A 178 -10.10 9.90 4.21
C PRO A 178 -9.64 9.68 2.76
N VAL A 179 -9.81 8.48 2.18
CA VAL A 179 -9.50 8.23 0.77
C VAL A 179 -10.27 9.19 -0.12
N LEU A 180 -11.59 9.32 0.09
CA LEU A 180 -12.42 10.24 -0.69
C LEU A 180 -12.04 11.70 -0.47
N LEU A 181 -11.79 12.12 0.78
CA LEU A 181 -11.48 13.50 1.13
C LEU A 181 -10.10 13.93 0.63
N GLU A 182 -9.10 13.06 0.72
CA GLU A 182 -7.73 13.39 0.33
C GLU A 182 -7.50 13.26 -1.20
N THR A 183 -8.37 12.53 -1.91
CA THR A 183 -8.26 12.32 -3.36
C THR A 183 -9.44 12.95 -4.12
N PHE A 184 -10.55 12.26 -4.25
CA PHE A 184 -11.66 12.67 -5.13
C PHE A 184 -12.28 14.02 -4.79
N ALA A 185 -12.37 14.37 -3.51
CA ALA A 185 -12.89 15.66 -3.06
C ALA A 185 -11.94 16.84 -3.36
N ASN A 186 -10.67 16.56 -3.65
CA ASN A 186 -9.69 17.57 -4.07
C ASN A 186 -9.56 17.67 -5.61
N GLY A 187 -10.37 16.87 -6.35
CA GLY A 187 -10.43 16.92 -7.81
C GLY A 187 -9.26 16.25 -8.51
N ALA A 188 -9.10 16.55 -9.78
CA ALA A 188 -8.12 15.89 -10.66
C ALA A 188 -6.68 15.99 -10.15
N GLU A 189 -6.31 17.09 -9.51
CA GLU A 189 -4.96 17.30 -8.98
C GLU A 189 -4.54 16.25 -7.96
N ALA A 190 -5.50 15.68 -7.22
CA ALA A 190 -5.25 14.65 -6.22
C ALA A 190 -5.56 13.22 -6.71
N CYS A 191 -6.10 13.07 -7.91
CA CYS A 191 -6.56 11.80 -8.47
C CYS A 191 -5.67 11.24 -9.59
N ARG A 192 -4.51 11.83 -9.87
CA ARG A 192 -3.62 11.33 -10.91
C ARG A 192 -3.02 9.99 -10.48
N PRO A 193 -3.24 8.89 -11.24
CA PRO A 193 -2.63 7.61 -10.93
C PRO A 193 -1.15 7.63 -11.24
N LEU A 194 -0.36 7.06 -10.34
CA LEU A 194 1.10 7.03 -10.41
C LEU A 194 1.60 5.63 -10.00
N ILE A 195 2.60 5.13 -10.72
CA ILE A 195 3.30 3.90 -10.38
C ILE A 195 4.81 4.13 -10.32
N ALA A 196 5.52 3.27 -9.65
CA ALA A 196 6.98 3.23 -9.68
C ALA A 196 7.47 2.90 -11.10
N LYS A 197 8.37 3.72 -11.64
CA LYS A 197 8.89 3.59 -13.00
C LYS A 197 9.64 2.25 -13.20
N GLU A 198 10.57 1.94 -12.31
CA GLU A 198 11.39 0.74 -12.42
C GLU A 198 11.05 -0.30 -11.34
N GLY A 199 10.55 0.13 -10.19
CA GLY A 199 10.14 -0.73 -9.09
C GLY A 199 10.03 0.01 -7.78
N LEU A 200 9.20 -0.53 -6.88
CA LEU A 200 8.92 0.09 -5.58
C LEU A 200 10.17 0.21 -4.71
N GLY A 201 11.03 -0.81 -4.71
CA GLY A 201 12.29 -0.80 -3.96
C GLY A 201 13.23 0.31 -4.42
N LEU A 202 13.36 0.49 -5.74
CA LEU A 202 14.20 1.54 -6.32
C LEU A 202 13.62 2.95 -6.11
N THR A 203 12.28 3.06 -6.04
CA THR A 203 11.60 4.34 -5.86
C THR A 203 11.55 4.76 -4.39
N PHE A 204 11.25 3.86 -3.47
CA PHE A 204 11.00 4.21 -2.07
C PHE A 204 12.13 3.80 -1.12
N VAL A 205 12.72 2.62 -1.33
CA VAL A 205 13.62 2.01 -0.34
C VAL A 205 15.05 2.46 -0.56
N THR A 206 15.59 2.26 -1.75
CA THR A 206 16.98 2.60 -2.08
C THR A 206 17.33 4.07 -1.82
N PRO A 207 16.50 5.07 -2.25
CA PRO A 207 16.79 6.46 -1.96
C PRO A 207 16.74 6.80 -0.46
N ALA A 208 15.80 6.19 0.29
CA ALA A 208 15.71 6.39 1.73
C ALA A 208 16.93 5.85 2.48
N LEU A 209 17.40 4.66 2.11
CA LEU A 209 18.61 4.06 2.66
C LEU A 209 19.84 4.92 2.34
N LYS A 210 19.94 5.46 1.13
CA LYS A 210 21.02 6.36 0.73
C LYS A 210 21.07 7.60 1.61
N VAL A 211 19.93 8.25 1.85
CA VAL A 211 19.87 9.43 2.75
C VAL A 211 20.29 9.07 4.17
N LEU A 212 19.87 7.92 4.69
CA LEU A 212 20.25 7.47 6.03
C LEU A 212 21.75 7.14 6.12
N ASP A 213 22.32 6.47 5.13
CA ASP A 213 23.74 6.11 5.05
C ASP A 213 24.62 7.37 4.98
N GLU A 214 24.27 8.32 4.11
CA GLU A 214 24.95 9.61 3.98
C GLU A 214 24.92 10.43 5.29
N ALA A 215 23.89 10.24 6.12
CA ALA A 215 23.78 10.84 7.45
C ALA A 215 24.51 10.04 8.55
N GLY A 216 25.17 8.94 8.21
CA GLY A 216 25.90 8.10 9.16
C GLY A 216 25.02 7.19 10.01
N ALA A 217 23.85 6.78 9.51
CA ALA A 217 23.00 5.81 10.20
C ALA A 217 23.66 4.43 10.23
N GLU A 218 23.50 3.72 11.35
CA GLU A 218 23.92 2.33 11.51
C GLU A 218 22.78 1.41 11.03
N ILE A 219 22.99 0.67 9.94
CA ILE A 219 21.96 -0.23 9.38
C ILE A 219 22.41 -1.68 9.55
N SER A 220 21.64 -2.47 10.29
CA SER A 220 21.93 -3.88 10.59
C SER A 220 20.89 -4.79 9.97
N TYR A 221 21.30 -5.59 8.99
CA TYR A 221 20.47 -6.61 8.35
C TYR A 221 20.61 -7.96 9.05
N ALA A 222 19.70 -8.90 8.76
CA ALA A 222 19.61 -10.22 9.37
C ALA A 222 19.56 -10.14 10.93
N THR A 223 19.10 -9.00 11.46
CA THR A 223 19.11 -8.67 12.89
C THR A 223 17.67 -8.62 13.40
N ARG A 224 17.20 -9.77 13.90
CA ARG A 224 15.83 -9.96 14.35
C ARG A 224 15.68 -9.66 15.83
N LEU A 225 14.86 -8.66 16.18
CA LEU A 225 14.47 -8.40 17.56
C LEU A 225 13.75 -9.64 18.15
N LYS A 226 14.15 -10.02 19.36
CA LYS A 226 13.58 -11.13 20.13
C LYS A 226 12.74 -10.67 21.32
N GLY A 227 13.06 -9.51 21.88
CA GLY A 227 12.36 -8.94 23.02
C GLY A 227 12.97 -7.64 23.51
N PHE A 228 12.40 -7.14 24.58
CA PHE A 228 12.81 -5.92 25.27
C PHE A 228 13.06 -6.20 26.75
N GLU A 229 13.98 -5.43 27.34
CA GLU A 229 14.02 -5.25 28.79
C GLU A 229 13.41 -3.89 29.13
N PHE A 230 12.73 -3.84 30.26
CA PHE A 230 11.98 -2.67 30.70
C PHE A 230 12.53 -2.16 32.04
N LEU A 231 12.63 -0.86 32.18
CA LEU A 231 13.00 -0.18 33.44
C LEU A 231 12.19 1.12 33.54
N ASP A 232 11.51 1.33 34.65
CA ASP A 232 10.77 2.57 34.96
C ASP A 232 9.88 3.06 33.79
N ASN A 233 9.05 2.19 33.24
CA ASN A 233 8.15 2.49 32.14
C ASN A 233 8.87 2.93 30.83
N LYS A 234 10.10 2.46 30.62
CA LYS A 234 10.91 2.65 29.41
C LYS A 234 11.50 1.34 28.93
N ILE A 235 11.79 1.28 27.64
CA ILE A 235 12.69 0.26 27.10
C ILE A 235 14.10 0.62 27.54
N SER A 236 14.80 -0.31 28.18
CA SER A 236 16.19 -0.18 28.64
C SER A 236 17.18 -0.99 27.81
N SER A 237 16.70 -2.05 27.12
CA SER A 237 17.54 -2.90 26.26
C SER A 237 16.73 -3.54 25.15
N LEU A 238 17.37 -3.76 24.01
CA LEU A 238 16.87 -4.51 22.85
C LEU A 238 17.61 -5.85 22.80
N SER A 239 16.89 -6.98 22.81
CA SER A 239 17.48 -8.31 22.69
C SER A 239 17.38 -8.83 21.25
N PHE A 240 18.51 -9.26 20.69
CA PHE A 240 18.62 -9.87 19.37
C PHE A 240 19.06 -11.36 19.44
N GLY A 241 18.82 -12.01 20.56
CA GLY A 241 19.21 -13.39 20.87
C GLY A 241 20.40 -13.41 21.82
N SER A 242 21.60 -13.77 21.35
CA SER A 242 22.83 -13.70 22.16
C SER A 242 23.30 -12.29 22.40
N ASP A 243 22.92 -11.36 21.51
CA ASP A 243 23.35 -9.98 21.54
C ASP A 243 22.27 -9.07 22.10
N SER A 244 22.68 -8.02 22.79
CA SER A 244 21.79 -6.99 23.30
C SER A 244 22.36 -5.60 23.05
N VAL A 245 21.45 -4.63 22.88
CA VAL A 245 21.79 -3.21 22.70
C VAL A 245 21.11 -2.43 23.81
N SER A 246 21.93 -1.73 24.63
CA SER A 246 21.40 -0.85 25.67
C SER A 246 20.74 0.38 25.06
N VAL A 247 19.59 0.77 25.60
CA VAL A 247 18.86 1.99 25.25
C VAL A 247 19.14 3.03 26.35
N ALA A 248 19.83 4.10 25.99
CA ALA A 248 20.18 5.15 26.95
C ALA A 248 18.91 5.96 27.36
N PRO A 249 18.94 6.68 28.48
CA PRO A 249 17.75 7.39 29.02
C PRO A 249 17.09 8.39 28.08
N ASN A 250 17.85 8.96 27.13
CA ASN A 250 17.37 9.93 26.13
C ASN A 250 17.16 9.31 24.74
N ASP A 251 17.39 8.00 24.62
CA ASP A 251 17.16 7.30 23.36
C ASP A 251 15.68 6.91 23.22
N VAL A 252 15.28 6.75 21.98
CA VAL A 252 13.90 6.38 21.63
C VAL A 252 13.89 5.12 20.76
N VAL A 253 12.79 4.41 20.80
CA VAL A 253 12.58 3.16 20.06
C VAL A 253 11.33 3.27 19.20
N VAL A 254 11.45 2.92 17.93
CA VAL A 254 10.30 2.73 17.03
C VAL A 254 10.18 1.25 16.71
N LEU A 255 9.05 0.64 17.02
CA LEU A 255 8.74 -0.72 16.63
C LEU A 255 7.89 -0.68 15.33
N ALA A 256 8.58 -0.85 14.19
CA ALA A 256 8.01 -0.77 12.84
C ALA A 256 7.93 -2.14 12.16
N VAL A 257 7.49 -3.14 12.91
CA VAL A 257 7.36 -4.53 12.48
C VAL A 257 5.91 -4.90 12.16
N PRO A 258 5.65 -6.01 11.47
CA PRO A 258 4.29 -6.51 11.31
C PRO A 258 3.60 -6.75 12.66
N GLN A 259 2.27 -6.59 12.69
CA GLN A 259 1.44 -6.70 13.89
C GLN A 259 1.72 -7.99 14.69
N TRP A 260 1.75 -9.15 14.05
CA TRP A 260 2.00 -10.43 14.73
C TRP A 260 3.38 -10.54 15.38
N VAL A 261 4.38 -9.81 14.86
CA VAL A 261 5.70 -9.70 15.49
C VAL A 261 5.63 -8.77 16.69
N ALA A 262 4.96 -7.63 16.55
CA ALA A 262 4.78 -6.68 17.65
C ALA A 262 4.10 -7.33 18.85
N CYS A 263 3.02 -8.10 18.64
CA CYS A 263 2.32 -8.85 19.70
C CYS A 263 3.18 -9.95 20.33
N THR A 264 4.20 -10.46 19.62
CA THR A 264 5.12 -11.46 20.20
C THR A 264 6.16 -10.83 21.12
N VAL A 265 6.66 -9.63 20.76
CA VAL A 265 7.76 -8.97 21.51
C VAL A 265 7.29 -7.98 22.57
N LEU A 266 6.01 -7.56 22.51
CA LEU A 266 5.37 -6.72 23.52
C LEU A 266 4.27 -7.51 24.22
N PRO A 267 4.53 -8.06 25.40
CA PRO A 267 3.48 -8.71 26.21
C PRO A 267 2.33 -7.73 26.47
N ASP A 268 1.11 -8.25 26.50
CA ASP A 268 -0.13 -7.51 26.75
C ASP A 268 -0.51 -6.49 25.64
N TYR A 269 0.14 -6.56 24.49
CA TYR A 269 -0.19 -5.71 23.35
C TYR A 269 -1.06 -6.47 22.36
N SER A 270 -2.18 -5.87 21.98
CA SER A 270 -3.11 -6.43 20.99
C SER A 270 -3.22 -5.52 19.77
N GLY A 271 -3.62 -6.09 18.66
CA GLY A 271 -3.86 -5.39 17.40
C GLY A 271 -4.76 -6.24 16.50
N PRO A 272 -4.94 -5.86 15.24
CA PRO A 272 -5.68 -6.67 14.27
C PRO A 272 -5.13 -8.10 14.21
N GLU A 273 -5.99 -9.11 14.16
CA GLU A 273 -5.59 -10.52 14.24
C GLU A 273 -5.64 -11.22 12.88
N GLU A 274 -6.65 -10.89 12.08
CA GLU A 274 -6.87 -11.51 10.79
C GLU A 274 -6.08 -10.80 9.68
N ALA A 275 -5.64 -11.57 8.68
CA ALA A 275 -4.92 -11.05 7.52
C ALA A 275 -5.60 -11.48 6.21
N GLU A 276 -5.59 -10.60 5.22
CA GLU A 276 -6.12 -10.85 3.89
C GLU A 276 -4.98 -10.94 2.87
N PRO A 277 -4.93 -11.99 2.03
CA PRO A 277 -3.89 -12.16 1.04
C PRO A 277 -4.09 -11.28 -0.19
N ILE A 278 -2.97 -11.01 -0.87
CA ILE A 278 -2.91 -10.48 -2.23
C ILE A 278 -2.11 -11.46 -3.09
N VAL A 279 -2.59 -11.71 -4.29
CA VAL A 279 -1.86 -12.48 -5.30
C VAL A 279 -1.40 -11.53 -6.40
N ASN A 280 -0.10 -11.59 -6.72
CA ASN A 280 0.47 -10.87 -7.84
C ASN A 280 0.96 -11.86 -8.90
N ALA A 281 0.64 -11.58 -10.17
CA ALA A 281 1.13 -12.34 -11.30
C ALA A 281 1.99 -11.42 -12.17
N HIS A 282 3.19 -11.87 -12.52
CA HIS A 282 4.08 -11.15 -13.41
C HIS A 282 4.33 -11.99 -14.66
N PHE A 283 4.23 -11.35 -15.80
CA PHE A 283 4.43 -11.97 -17.13
C PHE A 283 5.49 -11.18 -17.86
N ARG A 284 6.49 -11.87 -18.43
CA ARG A 284 7.49 -11.23 -19.30
C ARG A 284 7.15 -11.50 -20.75
N LEU A 285 6.83 -10.45 -21.48
CA LEU A 285 6.54 -10.50 -22.91
C LEU A 285 7.84 -10.64 -23.74
N PRO A 286 7.77 -11.14 -24.97
CA PRO A 286 8.91 -11.14 -25.89
C PRO A 286 9.40 -9.74 -26.23
N GLU A 287 8.48 -8.76 -26.31
CA GLU A 287 8.74 -7.38 -26.66
C GLU A 287 7.91 -6.43 -25.80
N PRO A 288 8.36 -5.18 -25.54
CA PRO A 288 7.58 -4.17 -24.85
C PRO A 288 6.23 -3.89 -25.52
N LEU A 289 5.23 -3.55 -24.71
CA LEU A 289 3.92 -3.11 -25.20
C LEU A 289 3.99 -1.65 -25.64
N GLU A 290 3.85 -1.39 -26.91
CA GLU A 290 3.81 -0.02 -27.46
C GLU A 290 2.56 0.73 -27.00
N GLY A 291 2.69 2.02 -26.69
CA GLY A 291 1.59 2.92 -26.36
C GLY A 291 1.06 2.83 -24.92
N HIS A 292 1.61 1.96 -24.09
CA HIS A 292 1.19 1.81 -22.69
C HIS A 292 1.99 2.65 -21.68
N GLU A 293 3.09 3.28 -22.10
CA GLU A 293 3.97 4.05 -21.21
C GLU A 293 3.25 5.27 -20.59
N ALA A 294 2.33 5.88 -21.34
CA ALA A 294 1.57 7.04 -20.88
C ALA A 294 0.39 6.67 -19.96
N ASP A 295 -0.13 5.45 -20.05
CA ASP A 295 -1.25 4.92 -19.28
C ASP A 295 -0.91 3.51 -18.76
N PRO A 296 0.02 3.40 -17.82
CA PRO A 296 0.58 2.09 -17.43
C PRO A 296 -0.36 1.27 -16.54
N VAL A 297 -1.57 1.74 -16.25
CA VAL A 297 -2.53 1.08 -15.35
C VAL A 297 -3.88 0.89 -16.04
N LEU A 298 -4.41 -0.32 -15.98
CA LEU A 298 -5.73 -0.69 -16.48
C LEU A 298 -6.52 -1.44 -15.41
N GLY A 299 -7.68 -0.94 -15.04
CA GLY A 299 -8.64 -1.65 -14.21
C GLY A 299 -9.42 -2.68 -15.05
N VAL A 300 -9.54 -3.89 -14.54
CA VAL A 300 -10.23 -5.00 -15.21
C VAL A 300 -11.40 -5.47 -14.36
N ILE A 301 -12.54 -5.70 -15.01
CA ILE A 301 -13.78 -6.15 -14.38
C ILE A 301 -14.24 -7.43 -15.05
N GLY A 302 -14.82 -8.34 -14.27
CA GLY A 302 -15.40 -9.58 -14.79
C GLY A 302 -14.40 -10.70 -15.04
N GLY A 303 -13.14 -10.57 -14.57
CA GLY A 303 -12.11 -11.59 -14.61
C GLY A 303 -11.48 -11.85 -13.25
N MET A 304 -10.48 -12.73 -13.20
CA MET A 304 -9.60 -12.92 -12.05
C MET A 304 -8.61 -11.75 -11.93
N ALA A 305 -8.12 -11.22 -13.06
CA ALA A 305 -7.30 -10.01 -13.09
C ALA A 305 -8.13 -8.80 -12.65
N GLN A 306 -7.62 -7.99 -11.72
CA GLN A 306 -8.30 -6.78 -11.23
C GLN A 306 -7.58 -5.51 -11.67
N TRP A 307 -6.27 -5.46 -11.56
CA TRP A 307 -5.44 -4.34 -11.96
C TRP A 307 -4.23 -4.83 -12.75
N ILE A 308 -4.08 -4.33 -13.96
CA ILE A 308 -2.94 -4.60 -14.84
C ILE A 308 -2.00 -3.39 -14.79
N PHE A 309 -0.73 -3.66 -14.64
CA PHE A 309 0.37 -2.70 -14.65
C PHE A 309 1.35 -3.07 -15.76
N THR A 310 1.71 -2.11 -16.60
CA THR A 310 2.65 -2.34 -17.71
C THR A 310 3.93 -1.54 -17.50
N ARG A 311 5.09 -2.23 -17.56
CA ARG A 311 6.42 -1.63 -17.46
C ARG A 311 7.34 -2.28 -18.49
N GLY A 312 7.56 -1.61 -19.60
CA GLY A 312 8.34 -2.17 -20.71
C GLY A 312 7.75 -3.49 -21.20
N ASP A 313 8.52 -4.57 -21.12
CA ASP A 313 8.13 -5.93 -21.48
C ASP A 313 7.51 -6.74 -20.32
N VAL A 314 7.32 -6.13 -19.15
CA VAL A 314 6.71 -6.79 -18.00
C VAL A 314 5.26 -6.32 -17.81
N VAL A 315 4.34 -7.26 -17.85
CA VAL A 315 2.94 -7.08 -17.46
C VAL A 315 2.73 -7.71 -16.10
N SER A 316 2.29 -6.90 -15.15
CA SER A 316 2.04 -7.33 -13.79
C SER A 316 0.55 -7.18 -13.45
N VAL A 317 -0.01 -8.13 -12.71
CA VAL A 317 -1.41 -8.14 -12.29
C VAL A 317 -1.48 -8.24 -10.78
N THR A 318 -2.39 -7.48 -10.18
CA THR A 318 -2.72 -7.59 -8.76
C THR A 318 -4.15 -8.11 -8.61
N ILE A 319 -4.31 -9.08 -7.71
CA ILE A 319 -5.58 -9.66 -7.29
C ILE A 319 -5.68 -9.43 -5.79
N SER A 320 -6.55 -8.53 -5.38
CA SER A 320 -6.84 -8.21 -3.97
C SER A 320 -8.00 -9.04 -3.45
N ALA A 321 -8.14 -9.13 -2.12
CA ALA A 321 -9.12 -9.99 -1.45
C ALA A 321 -9.03 -11.46 -1.94
N ALA A 322 -7.80 -11.92 -2.15
CA ALA A 322 -7.46 -13.13 -2.90
C ALA A 322 -7.47 -14.39 -2.03
N GLY A 323 -8.36 -14.50 -1.05
CA GLY A 323 -8.42 -15.64 -0.14
C GLY A 323 -8.56 -16.98 -0.84
N LYS A 324 -9.40 -17.05 -1.89
CA LYS A 324 -9.60 -18.26 -2.69
C LYS A 324 -8.46 -18.49 -3.68
N GLU A 325 -8.02 -17.46 -4.35
CA GLU A 325 -6.97 -17.48 -5.37
C GLU A 325 -5.61 -17.88 -4.77
N ALA A 326 -5.35 -17.47 -3.52
CA ALA A 326 -4.13 -17.82 -2.80
C ALA A 326 -3.99 -19.34 -2.54
N GLU A 327 -5.08 -20.10 -2.55
CA GLU A 327 -5.07 -21.55 -2.38
C GLU A 327 -4.87 -22.31 -3.73
N LEU A 328 -5.07 -21.67 -4.86
CA LEU A 328 -4.87 -22.27 -6.18
C LEU A 328 -3.39 -22.53 -6.49
N GLY A 329 -3.10 -23.48 -7.36
CA GLY A 329 -1.76 -23.70 -7.90
C GLY A 329 -1.28 -22.53 -8.80
N GLY A 330 0.02 -22.20 -8.75
CA GLY A 330 0.56 -21.08 -9.53
C GLY A 330 0.29 -21.19 -11.04
N GLN A 331 0.36 -22.39 -11.61
CA GLN A 331 0.05 -22.65 -13.03
C GLN A 331 -1.41 -22.33 -13.37
N ALA A 332 -2.35 -22.67 -12.50
CA ALA A 332 -3.77 -22.40 -12.71
C ALA A 332 -4.05 -20.89 -12.67
N ILE A 333 -3.47 -20.19 -11.69
CA ILE A 333 -3.57 -18.73 -11.59
C ILE A 333 -2.97 -18.08 -12.84
N ALA A 334 -1.75 -18.47 -13.24
CA ALA A 334 -1.07 -17.88 -14.38
C ALA A 334 -1.88 -18.05 -15.67
N ALA A 335 -2.45 -19.24 -15.91
CA ALA A 335 -3.22 -19.52 -17.11
C ALA A 335 -4.55 -18.71 -17.16
N GLU A 336 -5.22 -18.57 -16.04
CA GLU A 336 -6.49 -17.83 -15.96
C GLU A 336 -6.25 -16.32 -16.05
N VAL A 337 -5.31 -15.80 -15.27
CA VAL A 337 -4.94 -14.37 -15.30
C VAL A 337 -4.42 -13.96 -16.69
N TRP A 338 -3.65 -14.86 -17.36
CA TRP A 338 -3.16 -14.55 -18.70
C TRP A 338 -4.28 -14.42 -19.73
N ARG A 339 -5.32 -15.24 -19.65
CA ARG A 339 -6.50 -15.08 -20.52
C ARG A 339 -7.14 -13.70 -20.37
N ASP A 340 -7.29 -13.26 -19.13
CA ASP A 340 -7.85 -11.93 -18.83
C ASP A 340 -6.95 -10.82 -19.34
N VAL A 341 -5.62 -10.93 -19.14
CA VAL A 341 -4.61 -9.98 -19.63
C VAL A 341 -4.63 -9.91 -21.15
N ALA A 342 -4.64 -11.06 -21.84
CA ALA A 342 -4.66 -11.11 -23.30
C ALA A 342 -5.92 -10.47 -23.88
N ALA A 343 -7.09 -10.69 -23.26
CA ALA A 343 -8.33 -10.06 -23.63
C ALA A 343 -8.34 -8.55 -23.31
N ALA A 344 -7.84 -8.16 -22.14
CA ALA A 344 -7.83 -6.75 -21.69
C ALA A 344 -6.88 -5.87 -22.52
N LEU A 345 -5.76 -6.42 -22.97
CA LEU A 345 -4.71 -5.71 -23.72
C LEU A 345 -4.76 -5.99 -25.24
N ASP A 346 -5.81 -6.69 -25.72
CA ASP A 346 -6.01 -7.03 -27.13
C ASP A 346 -4.83 -7.79 -27.76
N LEU A 347 -4.18 -8.71 -26.98
CA LEU A 347 -3.00 -9.48 -27.41
C LEU A 347 -3.35 -10.70 -28.29
N GLY A 348 -4.63 -10.87 -28.63
CA GLY A 348 -5.10 -11.95 -29.50
C GLY A 348 -4.86 -13.34 -28.91
N THR A 349 -4.23 -14.21 -29.70
CA THR A 349 -3.95 -15.61 -29.33
C THR A 349 -2.53 -15.81 -28.79
N MET A 350 -1.90 -14.76 -28.23
CA MET A 350 -0.55 -14.88 -27.66
C MET A 350 -0.53 -15.97 -26.58
N ALA A 351 0.40 -16.92 -26.74
CA ALA A 351 0.58 -17.99 -25.77
C ALA A 351 1.03 -17.44 -24.40
N LEU A 352 0.74 -18.20 -23.34
CA LEU A 352 1.20 -17.86 -21.99
C LEU A 352 2.73 -17.67 -21.98
N PRO A 353 3.22 -16.45 -21.69
CA PRO A 353 4.65 -16.17 -21.65
C PRO A 353 5.31 -16.73 -20.37
N LYS A 354 6.58 -16.43 -20.14
CA LYS A 354 7.22 -16.67 -18.84
C LYS A 354 6.45 -15.92 -17.75
N TRP A 355 6.25 -16.57 -16.61
CA TRP A 355 5.45 -16.00 -15.52
C TRP A 355 6.02 -16.28 -14.13
N ARG A 356 5.64 -15.45 -13.19
CA ARG A 356 5.89 -15.60 -11.76
C ARG A 356 4.62 -15.25 -10.98
N ILE A 357 4.22 -16.11 -10.04
CA ILE A 357 3.15 -15.84 -9.08
C ILE A 357 3.75 -15.59 -7.72
N ILE A 358 3.35 -14.50 -7.09
CA ILE A 358 3.71 -14.14 -5.72
C ILE A 358 2.43 -14.11 -4.90
N LYS A 359 2.40 -14.86 -3.80
CA LYS A 359 1.29 -14.90 -2.87
C LYS A 359 1.72 -14.26 -1.56
N GLU A 360 1.34 -13.01 -1.34
CA GLU A 360 1.54 -12.37 -0.05
C GLU A 360 0.36 -12.73 0.85
N ARG A 361 0.53 -13.76 1.68
CA ARG A 361 -0.56 -14.31 2.51
C ARG A 361 -1.00 -13.38 3.63
N ARG A 362 -0.14 -12.46 4.06
CA ARG A 362 -0.40 -11.45 5.09
C ARG A 362 -0.17 -10.06 4.53
N ALA A 363 -0.87 -9.77 3.41
CA ALA A 363 -0.66 -8.52 2.69
C ALA A 363 -1.18 -7.31 3.48
N THR A 364 -2.38 -7.43 4.06
CA THR A 364 -2.98 -6.41 4.95
C THR A 364 -3.64 -7.11 6.13
N PHE A 365 -3.93 -6.38 7.20
CA PHE A 365 -4.95 -6.87 8.15
C PHE A 365 -6.33 -6.82 7.46
N VAL A 366 -7.27 -7.66 7.91
CA VAL A 366 -8.65 -7.66 7.37
C VAL A 366 -9.33 -6.37 7.80
N GLN A 367 -9.78 -5.56 6.85
CA GLN A 367 -10.27 -4.20 7.11
C GLN A 367 -11.77 -4.17 7.38
N THR A 368 -12.25 -5.02 8.28
CA THR A 368 -13.60 -4.97 8.86
C THR A 368 -13.67 -3.94 9.98
N PRO A 369 -14.87 -3.48 10.37
CA PRO A 369 -15.03 -2.58 11.51
C PRO A 369 -14.39 -3.11 12.80
N GLU A 370 -14.51 -4.40 13.07
CA GLU A 370 -13.93 -5.04 14.26
C GLU A 370 -12.41 -4.94 14.27
N GLU A 371 -11.75 -5.33 13.18
CA GLU A 371 -10.30 -5.30 13.07
C GLU A 371 -9.74 -3.86 13.02
N VAL A 372 -10.47 -2.93 12.39
CA VAL A 372 -10.14 -1.50 12.39
C VAL A 372 -10.17 -0.94 13.81
N ASN A 373 -11.15 -1.31 14.64
CA ASN A 373 -11.26 -0.86 16.03
C ASN A 373 -10.17 -1.44 16.95
N ARG A 374 -9.52 -2.54 16.57
CA ARG A 374 -8.38 -3.14 17.29
C ARG A 374 -7.05 -2.43 17.02
N ARG A 375 -7.00 -1.49 16.07
CA ARG A 375 -5.75 -0.80 15.69
C ARG A 375 -5.25 0.07 16.84
N PRO A 376 -4.04 -0.19 17.36
CA PRO A 376 -3.48 0.63 18.42
C PRO A 376 -2.99 1.97 17.90
N PRO A 377 -2.97 3.01 18.74
CA PRO A 377 -2.31 4.27 18.42
C PRO A 377 -0.79 4.10 18.34
N ALA A 378 -0.10 5.04 17.69
CA ALA A 378 1.37 5.07 17.66
C ALA A 378 1.97 5.20 19.06
N LYS A 379 1.30 5.91 19.98
CA LYS A 379 1.73 6.10 21.37
C LYS A 379 1.49 4.83 22.18
N THR A 380 2.52 4.36 22.88
CA THR A 380 2.44 3.22 23.81
C THR A 380 2.37 3.70 25.26
N GLN A 381 2.25 2.73 26.19
CA GLN A 381 2.41 3.00 27.62
C GLN A 381 3.86 3.35 27.99
N PHE A 382 4.85 2.94 27.21
CA PHE A 382 6.25 3.23 27.45
C PHE A 382 6.62 4.59 26.89
N SER A 383 7.26 5.44 27.70
CA SER A 383 7.52 6.83 27.33
C SER A 383 8.53 7.01 26.19
N ASN A 384 9.39 6.01 25.92
CA ASN A 384 10.39 6.02 24.85
C ASN A 384 10.11 5.05 23.71
N LEU A 385 8.92 4.42 23.64
CA LEU A 385 8.51 3.50 22.58
C LEU A 385 7.29 4.00 21.81
N ALA A 386 7.39 4.01 20.50
CA ALA A 386 6.25 4.20 19.62
C ALA A 386 6.10 3.03 18.61
N LEU A 387 4.87 2.78 18.17
CA LEU A 387 4.54 1.82 17.13
C LEU A 387 4.42 2.51 15.78
N ALA A 388 4.89 1.84 14.73
CA ALA A 388 4.68 2.23 13.35
C ALA A 388 4.30 1.01 12.50
N GLY A 389 3.43 1.22 11.53
CA GLY A 389 2.94 0.20 10.61
C GLY A 389 1.55 0.57 10.11
N ASP A 390 1.19 0.09 8.94
CA ASP A 390 -0.14 0.28 8.35
C ASP A 390 -1.28 -0.31 9.19
N TRP A 391 -0.95 -1.16 10.14
CA TRP A 391 -1.85 -1.77 11.12
C TRP A 391 -2.08 -0.90 12.37
N THR A 392 -1.33 0.20 12.56
CA THR A 392 -1.59 1.18 13.62
C THR A 392 -2.70 2.15 13.20
N ASP A 393 -3.32 2.82 14.17
CA ASP A 393 -4.47 3.70 13.90
C ASP A 393 -4.07 5.02 13.23
N THR A 394 -3.84 4.97 11.93
CA THR A 394 -3.58 6.14 11.07
C THR A 394 -4.85 6.78 10.51
N LYS A 395 -6.02 6.21 10.75
CA LYS A 395 -7.30 6.50 10.11
C LYS A 395 -7.36 6.16 8.61
N LEU A 396 -6.25 5.70 8.03
CA LEU A 396 -6.14 5.28 6.62
C LEU A 396 -6.24 3.76 6.48
N PRO A 397 -6.58 3.27 5.28
CA PRO A 397 -6.41 1.86 4.94
C PRO A 397 -4.96 1.39 5.05
N ALA A 398 -4.76 0.07 5.05
CA ALA A 398 -3.43 -0.55 5.00
C ALA A 398 -2.81 -0.37 3.60
N THR A 399 -2.13 0.75 3.40
CA THR A 399 -1.55 1.21 2.12
C THR A 399 -0.14 1.77 2.34
N ILE A 400 0.58 2.07 1.25
CA ILE A 400 1.86 2.82 1.29
C ILE A 400 1.67 4.15 2.02
N GLU A 401 0.61 4.90 1.71
CA GLU A 401 0.28 6.16 2.39
C GLU A 401 0.10 5.96 3.89
N GLY A 402 -0.70 4.96 4.29
CA GLY A 402 -0.90 4.60 5.69
C GLY A 402 0.38 4.18 6.40
N SER A 403 1.23 3.39 5.74
CA SER A 403 2.54 2.98 6.27
C SER A 403 3.46 4.16 6.55
N ILE A 404 3.63 5.06 5.58
CA ILE A 404 4.51 6.22 5.70
C ILE A 404 3.98 7.16 6.78
N ARG A 405 2.68 7.46 6.77
CA ARG A 405 2.01 8.29 7.78
C ARG A 405 2.16 7.72 9.20
N SER A 406 2.12 6.41 9.34
CA SER A 406 2.34 5.78 10.65
C SER A 406 3.75 6.05 11.20
N GLY A 407 4.77 6.03 10.32
CA GLY A 407 6.15 6.38 10.68
C GLY A 407 6.29 7.84 11.10
N GLU A 408 5.64 8.76 10.38
CA GLU A 408 5.57 10.18 10.75
C GLU A 408 4.91 10.38 12.13
N MET A 409 3.81 9.66 12.39
CA MET A 409 3.10 9.71 13.67
C MET A 409 3.96 9.19 14.82
N ALA A 410 4.65 8.07 14.63
CA ALA A 410 5.58 7.49 15.62
C ALA A 410 6.70 8.47 15.97
N ALA A 411 7.35 9.06 14.97
CA ALA A 411 8.39 10.05 15.18
C ALA A 411 7.88 11.32 15.88
N ARG A 412 6.66 11.75 15.59
CA ARG A 412 6.03 12.91 16.26
C ARG A 412 5.75 12.64 17.73
N VAL A 413 5.23 11.44 18.06
CA VAL A 413 4.97 11.03 19.45
C VAL A 413 6.25 11.05 20.28
N LEU A 414 7.34 10.49 19.74
CA LEU A 414 8.62 10.40 20.45
C LEU A 414 9.36 11.74 20.57
N ALA A 415 9.17 12.65 19.64
CA ALA A 415 9.77 13.98 19.70
C ALA A 415 9.04 14.95 20.66
N ALA A 416 7.82 14.62 21.05
CA ALA A 416 7.01 15.40 21.99
C ALA A 416 7.15 14.91 23.46
N ALA A 417 7.81 13.77 23.67
CA ALA A 417 8.08 13.15 24.97
C ALA A 417 9.45 13.60 25.52
#